data_57f97cdc62dc186829173bdd38c6c71d
#
_entry.id   57f97cdc62dc186829173bdd38c6c71d
#
_cell.length_a   1.000
_cell.length_b   1.000
_cell.length_c   1.000
_cell.angle_alpha   90.00
_cell.angle_beta   90.00
_cell.angle_gamma   90.00
#
_symmetry.space_group_name_H-M   'P 1'
#
loop_
_entity.id
_entity.type
_entity.pdbx_description
1 polymer ?
#
loop_
_entity_poly.entity_id
_entity_poly.type
_entity_poly.pdbx_seq_one_letter_code
_entity_poly.pdbx_strand_id
1 'polypeptide(L)'
;DIPLFEKVFFRNLVSLVIAFYLIKKSSAPVFGQRKNQLALLARAGFGLAGVILNFYAISHLTLADSTMLGKLSPIFVTIMACLFLKEKIDKEQIIGIFITFGGALLVIKPEFSLSIIPSIAGLLSAAAAGIAYTLLRYLKDKESPDTIVFYFSIVSVLETLPFVLNDYIVPDSTQLMLLLATGLFASVGQFGITYAYKYSKATEVSIYNYSAIVFGIILGFIFFHEIPDMLSLLG
;
A
#
# COMPACT_ATOMS: atom_id res chain seq x y z
N ASP A 1 14.48 18.56 5.09
CA ASP A 1 13.61 17.43 4.65
C ASP A 1 14.16 16.11 5.20
N ILE A 2 13.27 15.28 5.75
CA ILE A 2 13.63 13.97 6.26
C ILE A 2 13.82 13.00 5.07
N PRO A 3 14.88 12.16 5.06
CA PRO A 3 15.13 11.18 4.01
C PRO A 3 13.98 10.17 3.86
N LEU A 4 13.83 9.63 2.65
CA LEU A 4 12.79 8.67 2.31
C LEU A 4 12.81 7.42 3.20
N PHE A 5 13.97 6.79 3.33
CA PHE A 5 14.11 5.56 4.11
C PHE A 5 13.79 5.77 5.59
N GLU A 6 14.07 6.94 6.12
CA GLU A 6 13.71 7.31 7.49
C GLU A 6 12.19 7.42 7.68
N LYS A 7 11.48 8.03 6.72
CA LYS A 7 10.00 8.06 6.72
C LYS A 7 9.41 6.65 6.69
N VAL A 8 9.94 5.77 5.84
CA VAL A 8 9.51 4.37 5.73
C VAL A 8 9.83 3.59 7.01
N PHE A 9 11.00 3.82 7.61
CA PHE A 9 11.42 3.21 8.86
C PHE A 9 10.47 3.55 10.01
N PHE A 10 10.26 4.84 10.31
CA PHE A 10 9.36 5.26 11.39
C PHE A 10 7.93 4.77 11.18
N ARG A 11 7.43 4.84 9.95
CA ARG A 11 6.13 4.29 9.58
C ARG A 11 5.98 2.82 9.96
N ASN A 12 6.97 1.99 9.62
CA ASN A 12 6.91 0.56 9.90
C ASN A 12 7.31 0.21 11.34
N LEU A 13 8.11 1.04 12.01
CA LEU A 13 8.44 0.88 13.43
C LEU A 13 7.18 1.01 14.30
N VAL A 14 6.33 2.00 14.05
CA VAL A 14 5.04 2.15 14.76
C VAL A 14 4.15 0.93 14.50
N SER A 15 4.05 0.49 13.24
CA SER A 15 3.28 -0.72 12.88
C SER A 15 3.82 -1.97 13.57
N LEU A 16 5.14 -2.09 13.71
CA LEU A 16 5.79 -3.20 14.39
C LEU A 16 5.42 -3.28 15.88
N VAL A 17 5.44 -2.13 16.56
CA VAL A 17 5.08 -2.04 17.99
C VAL A 17 3.61 -2.42 18.20
N ILE A 18 2.71 -1.88 17.37
CA ILE A 18 1.27 -2.19 17.45
C ILE A 18 1.03 -3.66 17.15
N ALA A 19 1.62 -4.21 16.09
CA ALA A 19 1.46 -5.62 15.72
C ALA A 19 1.98 -6.55 16.81
N PHE A 20 3.12 -6.24 17.41
CA PHE A 20 3.69 -7.02 18.52
C PHE A 20 2.76 -7.04 19.74
N TYR A 21 2.18 -5.88 20.10
CA TYR A 21 1.20 -5.80 21.19
C TYR A 21 -0.04 -6.67 20.90
N LEU A 22 -0.58 -6.59 19.67
CA LEU A 22 -1.75 -7.37 19.26
C LEU A 22 -1.48 -8.87 19.24
N ILE A 23 -0.30 -9.30 18.76
CA ILE A 23 0.12 -10.70 18.81
C ILE A 23 0.16 -11.22 20.25
N LYS A 24 0.72 -10.44 21.16
CA LYS A 24 0.74 -10.84 22.58
C LYS A 24 -0.66 -10.98 23.16
N LYS A 25 -1.57 -10.10 22.76
CA LYS A 25 -2.97 -10.15 23.22
C LYS A 25 -3.75 -11.32 22.60
N SER A 26 -3.53 -11.64 21.33
CA SER A 26 -4.22 -12.71 20.59
C SER A 26 -3.56 -14.09 20.76
N SER A 27 -2.39 -14.16 21.42
CA SER A 27 -1.57 -15.39 21.53
C SER A 27 -1.23 -16.02 20.18
N ALA A 28 -1.17 -15.21 19.12
CA ALA A 28 -0.80 -15.67 17.78
C ALA A 28 0.72 -15.95 17.69
N PRO A 29 1.17 -16.87 16.81
CA PRO A 29 2.59 -17.12 16.62
C PRO A 29 3.28 -15.91 16.00
N VAL A 30 4.31 -15.38 16.67
CA VAL A 30 5.02 -14.16 16.24
C VAL A 30 5.60 -14.28 14.84
N PHE A 31 6.25 -15.39 14.53
CA PHE A 31 6.89 -15.64 13.23
C PHE A 31 6.05 -16.52 12.29
N GLY A 32 4.79 -16.82 12.64
CA GLY A 32 3.94 -17.68 11.83
C GLY A 32 4.44 -19.13 11.71
N GLN A 33 3.80 -19.91 10.84
CA GLN A 33 4.13 -21.31 10.64
C GLN A 33 5.31 -21.48 9.67
N ARG A 34 6.21 -22.46 9.96
CA ARG A 34 7.39 -22.73 9.11
C ARG A 34 7.07 -22.91 7.62
N LYS A 35 5.97 -23.61 7.31
CA LYS A 35 5.52 -23.85 5.93
C LYS A 35 5.10 -22.59 5.16
N ASN A 36 4.80 -21.50 5.85
CA ASN A 36 4.32 -20.24 5.25
C ASN A 36 5.41 -19.18 5.18
N GLN A 37 6.64 -19.45 5.64
CA GLN A 37 7.73 -18.47 5.72
C GLN A 37 8.03 -17.82 4.35
N LEU A 38 8.07 -18.62 3.28
CA LEU A 38 8.34 -18.11 1.94
C LEU A 38 7.24 -17.13 1.49
N ALA A 39 5.98 -17.41 1.78
CA ALA A 39 4.87 -16.54 1.44
C ALA A 39 4.87 -15.25 2.28
N LEU A 40 5.24 -15.34 3.58
CA LEU A 40 5.39 -14.18 4.47
C LEU A 40 6.54 -13.27 4.01
N LEU A 41 7.70 -13.87 3.68
CA LEU A 41 8.85 -13.14 3.13
C LEU A 41 8.52 -12.49 1.78
N ALA A 42 7.92 -13.24 0.87
CA ALA A 42 7.49 -12.71 -0.43
C ALA A 42 6.49 -11.54 -0.26
N ARG A 43 5.51 -11.69 0.66
CA ARG A 43 4.58 -10.61 1.01
C ARG A 43 5.30 -9.37 1.52
N ALA A 44 6.28 -9.55 2.39
CA ALA A 44 7.05 -8.44 2.94
C ALA A 44 7.93 -7.79 1.87
N GLY A 45 8.70 -8.57 1.11
CA GLY A 45 9.61 -8.06 0.08
C GLY A 45 8.87 -7.35 -1.06
N PHE A 46 7.81 -7.96 -1.63
CA PHE A 46 7.02 -7.28 -2.66
C PHE A 46 6.29 -6.06 -2.11
N GLY A 47 5.81 -6.12 -0.86
CA GLY A 47 5.19 -4.96 -0.22
C GLY A 47 6.16 -3.79 -0.06
N LEU A 48 7.38 -4.04 0.42
CA LEU A 48 8.40 -3.01 0.59
C LEU A 48 8.93 -2.51 -0.75
N ALA A 49 9.22 -3.42 -1.70
CA ALA A 49 9.61 -3.04 -3.06
C ALA A 49 8.58 -2.11 -3.71
N GLY A 50 7.28 -2.44 -3.56
CA GLY A 50 6.19 -1.59 -4.01
C GLY A 50 6.24 -0.20 -3.40
N VAL A 51 6.49 -0.09 -2.09
CA VAL A 51 6.61 1.21 -1.40
C VAL A 51 7.81 2.01 -1.93
N ILE A 52 8.98 1.40 -2.02
CA ILE A 52 10.21 2.09 -2.48
C ILE A 52 10.04 2.57 -3.93
N LEU A 53 9.55 1.70 -4.82
CA LEU A 53 9.32 2.03 -6.23
C LEU A 53 8.27 3.15 -6.39
N ASN A 54 7.21 3.13 -5.57
CA ASN A 54 6.20 4.19 -5.58
C ASN A 54 6.79 5.53 -5.15
N PHE A 55 7.58 5.55 -4.11
CA PHE A 55 8.24 6.78 -3.68
C PHE A 55 9.25 7.29 -4.70
N TYR A 56 9.98 6.40 -5.37
CA TYR A 56 10.86 6.78 -6.47
C TYR A 56 10.06 7.43 -7.62
N ALA A 57 8.91 6.85 -7.99
CA ALA A 57 8.02 7.43 -8.99
C ALA A 57 7.51 8.82 -8.57
N ILE A 58 7.04 8.98 -7.33
CA ILE A 58 6.56 10.26 -6.78
C ILE A 58 7.67 11.34 -6.79
N SER A 59 8.92 10.94 -6.57
CA SER A 59 10.04 11.90 -6.54
C SER A 59 10.46 12.42 -7.92
N HIS A 60 10.05 11.75 -9.00
CA HIS A 60 10.52 12.03 -10.37
C HIS A 60 9.39 12.28 -11.38
N LEU A 61 8.14 12.00 -11.02
CA LEU A 61 6.95 12.27 -11.83
C LEU A 61 6.10 13.33 -11.13
N THR A 62 5.10 13.84 -11.86
CA THR A 62 4.04 14.60 -11.20
C THR A 62 3.28 13.72 -10.21
N LEU A 63 2.72 14.31 -9.15
CA LEU A 63 1.90 13.58 -8.19
C LEU A 63 0.71 12.89 -8.87
N ALA A 64 0.15 13.53 -9.89
CA ALA A 64 -0.94 13.00 -10.69
C ALA A 64 -0.53 11.73 -11.45
N ASP A 65 0.58 11.78 -12.21
CA ASP A 65 1.07 10.64 -12.99
C ASP A 65 1.46 9.44 -12.09
N SER A 66 2.19 9.71 -10.99
CA SER A 66 2.58 8.64 -10.06
C SER A 66 1.37 8.00 -9.36
N THR A 67 0.38 8.81 -8.98
CA THR A 67 -0.87 8.31 -8.38
C THR A 67 -1.66 7.47 -9.37
N MET A 68 -1.78 7.91 -10.62
CA MET A 68 -2.46 7.15 -11.69
C MET A 68 -1.81 5.78 -11.88
N LEU A 69 -0.48 5.71 -11.96
CA LEU A 69 0.24 4.44 -12.07
C LEU A 69 -0.04 3.51 -10.88
N GLY A 70 -0.06 4.06 -9.65
CA GLY A 70 -0.42 3.31 -8.44
C GLY A 70 -1.84 2.74 -8.48
N LYS A 71 -2.79 3.43 -9.14
CA LYS A 71 -4.17 2.96 -9.33
C LYS A 71 -4.31 1.81 -10.33
N LEU A 72 -3.24 1.37 -10.98
CA LEU A 72 -3.21 0.11 -11.72
C LEU A 72 -3.12 -1.12 -10.80
N SER A 73 -2.78 -0.96 -9.52
CA SER A 73 -2.64 -2.08 -8.59
C SER A 73 -3.87 -2.99 -8.49
N PRO A 74 -5.14 -2.52 -8.50
CA PRO A 74 -6.31 -3.40 -8.52
C PRO A 74 -6.37 -4.32 -9.74
N ILE A 75 -5.90 -3.85 -10.90
CA ILE A 75 -5.82 -4.66 -12.11
C ILE A 75 -4.81 -5.80 -11.91
N PHE A 76 -3.62 -5.49 -11.38
CA PHE A 76 -2.61 -6.51 -11.06
C PHE A 76 -3.09 -7.49 -9.99
N VAL A 77 -3.77 -7.02 -8.94
CA VAL A 77 -4.38 -7.90 -7.92
C VAL A 77 -5.34 -8.87 -8.58
N THR A 78 -6.23 -8.39 -9.43
CA THR A 78 -7.23 -9.21 -10.11
C THR A 78 -6.57 -10.27 -11.00
N ILE A 79 -5.59 -9.88 -11.82
CA ILE A 79 -4.84 -10.82 -12.68
C ILE A 79 -4.15 -11.87 -11.83
N MET A 80 -3.43 -11.47 -10.78
CA MET A 80 -2.69 -12.39 -9.90
C MET A 80 -3.64 -13.31 -9.12
N ALA A 81 -4.78 -12.81 -8.64
CA ALA A 81 -5.78 -13.62 -7.95
C ALA A 81 -6.40 -14.69 -8.88
N CYS A 82 -6.70 -14.33 -10.12
CA CYS A 82 -7.18 -15.29 -11.11
C CYS A 82 -6.13 -16.37 -11.45
N LEU A 83 -4.87 -15.96 -11.65
CA LEU A 83 -3.80 -16.89 -12.06
C LEU A 83 -3.35 -17.81 -10.92
N PHE A 84 -3.10 -17.25 -9.72
CA PHE A 84 -2.50 -17.99 -8.61
C PHE A 84 -3.52 -18.55 -7.62
N LEU A 85 -4.60 -17.83 -7.35
CA LEU A 85 -5.63 -18.27 -6.40
C LEU A 85 -6.81 -18.96 -7.10
N LYS A 86 -6.85 -18.91 -8.44
CA LYS A 86 -7.96 -19.45 -9.26
C LYS A 86 -9.30 -18.83 -8.86
N GLU A 87 -9.29 -17.58 -8.36
CA GLU A 87 -10.51 -16.84 -8.09
C GLU A 87 -11.23 -16.57 -9.41
N LYS A 88 -12.52 -16.82 -9.43
CA LYS A 88 -13.36 -16.47 -10.59
C LYS A 88 -13.71 -14.98 -10.49
N ILE A 89 -13.54 -14.28 -11.60
CA ILE A 89 -13.96 -12.90 -11.74
C ILE A 89 -15.28 -12.86 -12.53
N ASP A 90 -16.23 -12.11 -12.02
CA ASP A 90 -17.50 -11.89 -12.68
C ASP A 90 -17.41 -10.71 -13.67
N LYS A 91 -18.25 -10.71 -14.70
CA LYS A 91 -18.26 -9.62 -15.71
C LYS A 91 -18.49 -8.25 -15.07
N GLU A 92 -19.32 -8.19 -14.04
CA GLU A 92 -19.62 -6.97 -13.28
C GLU A 92 -18.37 -6.42 -12.58
N GLN A 93 -17.52 -7.28 -12.03
CA GLN A 93 -16.25 -6.89 -11.42
C GLN A 93 -15.28 -6.32 -12.46
N ILE A 94 -15.20 -6.93 -13.64
CA ILE A 94 -14.36 -6.42 -14.74
C ILE A 94 -14.84 -5.03 -15.15
N ILE A 95 -16.14 -4.87 -15.37
CA ILE A 95 -16.75 -3.58 -15.73
C ILE A 95 -16.50 -2.56 -14.62
N GLY A 96 -16.68 -2.95 -13.35
CA GLY A 96 -16.41 -2.11 -12.18
C GLY A 96 -14.98 -1.59 -12.13
N ILE A 97 -13.98 -2.45 -12.40
CA ILE A 97 -12.55 -2.04 -12.46
C ILE A 97 -12.32 -0.99 -13.55
N PHE A 98 -12.89 -1.18 -14.74
CA PHE A 98 -12.73 -0.21 -15.83
C PHE A 98 -13.43 1.11 -15.55
N ILE A 99 -14.64 1.07 -14.99
CA ILE A 99 -15.38 2.29 -14.61
C ILE A 99 -14.63 3.05 -13.53
N THR A 100 -14.20 2.39 -12.44
CA THR A 100 -13.49 3.04 -11.34
C THR A 100 -12.12 3.54 -11.76
N PHE A 101 -11.42 2.84 -12.65
CA PHE A 101 -10.15 3.33 -13.22
C PHE A 101 -10.38 4.55 -14.12
N GLY A 102 -11.41 4.52 -14.96
CA GLY A 102 -11.81 5.67 -15.80
C GLY A 102 -12.19 6.89 -14.96
N GLY A 103 -12.98 6.70 -13.90
CA GLY A 103 -13.28 7.74 -12.92
C GLY A 103 -12.03 8.30 -12.23
N ALA A 104 -11.12 7.41 -11.84
CA ALA A 104 -9.83 7.81 -11.26
C ALA A 104 -9.02 8.72 -12.20
N LEU A 105 -9.01 8.45 -13.51
CA LEU A 105 -8.32 9.29 -14.51
C LEU A 105 -8.94 10.70 -14.59
N LEU A 106 -10.26 10.82 -14.50
CA LEU A 106 -10.94 12.12 -14.51
C LEU A 106 -10.59 12.97 -13.29
N VAL A 107 -10.41 12.34 -12.13
CA VAL A 107 -10.04 13.03 -10.88
C VAL A 107 -8.54 13.38 -10.87
N ILE A 108 -7.67 12.42 -11.20
CA ILE A 108 -6.22 12.55 -11.09
C ILE A 108 -5.66 13.46 -12.20
N LYS A 109 -6.26 13.45 -13.41
CA LYS A 109 -5.83 14.24 -14.57
C LYS A 109 -4.34 14.15 -14.85
N PRO A 110 -3.84 12.93 -15.19
CA PRO A 110 -2.42 12.70 -15.40
C PRO A 110 -1.91 13.59 -16.57
N GLU A 111 -0.69 14.08 -16.41
CA GLU A 111 -0.03 14.90 -17.44
C GLU A 111 0.71 14.05 -18.47
N PHE A 112 0.80 12.72 -18.23
CA PHE A 112 1.52 11.76 -19.07
C PHE A 112 2.98 12.17 -19.30
N SER A 113 3.69 12.54 -18.23
CA SER A 113 5.09 12.90 -18.32
C SER A 113 5.90 11.73 -18.91
N LEU A 114 6.75 12.01 -19.91
CA LEU A 114 7.47 11.00 -20.68
C LEU A 114 8.75 10.48 -20.01
N SER A 115 8.92 10.67 -18.71
CA SER A 115 10.04 10.10 -17.96
C SER A 115 9.92 8.59 -17.86
N ILE A 116 10.59 7.85 -18.74
CA ILE A 116 10.41 6.41 -18.94
C ILE A 116 10.76 5.63 -17.66
N ILE A 117 11.94 5.89 -17.07
CA ILE A 117 12.41 5.10 -15.91
C ILE A 117 11.49 5.27 -14.69
N PRO A 118 11.09 6.49 -14.26
CA PRO A 118 10.14 6.67 -13.18
C PRO A 118 8.75 6.07 -13.48
N SER A 119 8.30 6.13 -14.74
CA SER A 119 7.02 5.53 -15.14
C SER A 119 7.05 4.01 -15.04
N ILE A 120 8.15 3.37 -15.44
CA ILE A 120 8.34 1.92 -15.25
C ILE A 120 8.38 1.59 -13.75
N ALA A 121 9.06 2.39 -12.93
CA ALA A 121 9.08 2.18 -11.48
C ALA A 121 7.67 2.26 -10.88
N GLY A 122 6.85 3.23 -11.27
CA GLY A 122 5.45 3.35 -10.85
C GLY A 122 4.61 2.14 -11.26
N LEU A 123 4.79 1.65 -12.48
CA LEU A 123 4.11 0.44 -12.97
C LEU A 123 4.55 -0.81 -12.20
N LEU A 124 5.85 -0.98 -11.98
CA LEU A 124 6.39 -2.09 -11.20
C LEU A 124 5.95 -2.02 -9.74
N SER A 125 5.81 -0.82 -9.17
CA SER A 125 5.22 -0.61 -7.84
C SER A 125 3.79 -1.16 -7.77
N ALA A 126 2.94 -0.84 -8.75
CA ALA A 126 1.58 -1.33 -8.81
C ALA A 126 1.52 -2.86 -8.96
N ALA A 127 2.41 -3.44 -9.77
CA ALA A 127 2.53 -4.89 -9.93
C ALA A 127 3.00 -5.57 -8.64
N ALA A 128 4.01 -5.01 -7.97
CA ALA A 128 4.50 -5.51 -6.68
C ALA A 128 3.41 -5.45 -5.59
N ALA A 129 2.64 -4.36 -5.53
CA ALA A 129 1.47 -4.25 -4.65
C ALA A 129 0.42 -5.32 -4.99
N GLY A 130 0.17 -5.58 -6.29
CA GLY A 130 -0.72 -6.64 -6.76
C GLY A 130 -0.32 -8.02 -6.23
N ILE A 131 0.96 -8.37 -6.33
CA ILE A 131 1.50 -9.62 -5.80
C ILE A 131 1.38 -9.66 -4.27
N ALA A 132 1.77 -8.58 -3.59
CA ALA A 132 1.72 -8.51 -2.13
C ALA A 132 0.30 -8.70 -1.57
N TYR A 133 -0.71 -8.08 -2.19
CA TYR A 133 -2.10 -8.21 -1.79
C TYR A 133 -2.70 -9.58 -2.12
N THR A 134 -2.31 -10.19 -3.25
CA THR A 134 -2.67 -11.56 -3.56
C THR A 134 -2.10 -12.54 -2.53
N LEU A 135 -0.88 -12.30 -2.05
CA LEU A 135 -0.27 -13.09 -0.96
C LEU A 135 -1.00 -12.89 0.39
N LEU A 136 -1.55 -11.71 0.68
CA LEU A 136 -2.44 -11.53 1.85
C LEU A 136 -3.64 -12.49 1.76
N ARG A 137 -4.27 -12.55 0.60
CA ARG A 137 -5.41 -13.44 0.36
C ARG A 137 -5.01 -14.91 0.45
N TYR A 138 -3.84 -15.29 -0.07
CA TYR A 138 -3.29 -16.65 0.05
C TYR A 138 -3.05 -17.05 1.51
N LEU A 139 -2.64 -16.11 2.35
CA LEU A 139 -2.32 -16.32 3.77
C LEU A 139 -3.55 -16.27 4.70
N LYS A 140 -4.72 -15.91 4.22
CA LYS A 140 -5.93 -15.57 5.01
C LYS A 140 -6.29 -16.58 6.12
N ASP A 141 -6.23 -17.89 5.80
CA ASP A 141 -6.61 -18.98 6.71
C ASP A 141 -5.37 -19.72 7.26
N LYS A 142 -4.17 -19.28 6.90
CA LYS A 142 -2.90 -19.90 7.23
C LYS A 142 -2.15 -19.19 8.34
N GLU A 143 -2.35 -17.86 8.41
CA GLU A 143 -1.68 -16.98 9.38
C GLU A 143 -2.65 -15.97 9.96
N SER A 144 -2.35 -15.48 11.16
CA SER A 144 -3.13 -14.38 11.73
C SER A 144 -2.80 -13.05 11.02
N PRO A 145 -3.75 -12.13 10.88
CA PRO A 145 -3.47 -10.79 10.37
C PRO A 145 -2.37 -10.09 11.14
N ASP A 146 -2.35 -10.25 12.46
CA ASP A 146 -1.36 -9.63 13.35
C ASP A 146 0.05 -10.13 13.02
N THR A 147 0.21 -11.46 12.81
CA THR A 147 1.48 -12.07 12.38
C THR A 147 1.91 -11.57 11.00
N ILE A 148 1.00 -11.44 10.06
CA ILE A 148 1.31 -10.96 8.69
C ILE A 148 1.80 -9.51 8.74
N VAL A 149 1.12 -8.65 9.51
CA VAL A 149 1.52 -7.23 9.66
C VAL A 149 2.84 -7.12 10.41
N PHE A 150 3.03 -7.89 11.48
CA PHE A 150 4.29 -7.93 12.23
C PHE A 150 5.46 -8.32 11.33
N TYR A 151 5.28 -9.41 10.56
CA TYR A 151 6.31 -9.93 9.68
C TYR A 151 6.71 -8.91 8.60
N PHE A 152 5.73 -8.25 7.99
CA PHE A 152 5.97 -7.16 7.05
C PHE A 152 6.72 -6.01 7.71
N SER A 153 6.30 -5.59 8.90
CA SER A 153 6.87 -4.44 9.59
C SER A 153 8.30 -4.71 10.03
N ILE A 154 8.60 -5.90 10.58
CA ILE A 154 9.96 -6.24 11.03
C ILE A 154 10.92 -6.35 9.83
N VAL A 155 10.52 -6.99 8.74
CA VAL A 155 11.33 -7.08 7.51
C VAL A 155 11.58 -5.67 6.97
N SER A 156 10.54 -4.83 6.89
CA SER A 156 10.69 -3.45 6.39
C SER A 156 11.62 -2.61 7.27
N VAL A 157 11.54 -2.75 8.59
CA VAL A 157 12.44 -2.06 9.53
C VAL A 157 13.89 -2.53 9.35
N LEU A 158 14.11 -3.85 9.25
CA LEU A 158 15.45 -4.40 9.08
C LEU A 158 16.08 -4.03 7.73
N GLU A 159 15.31 -4.03 6.65
CA GLU A 159 15.79 -3.67 5.31
C GLU A 159 16.05 -2.16 5.17
N THR A 160 15.29 -1.31 5.86
CA THR A 160 15.50 0.15 5.80
C THR A 160 16.55 0.65 6.78
N LEU A 161 16.85 -0.09 7.85
CA LEU A 161 17.78 0.30 8.90
C LEU A 161 19.18 0.69 8.40
N PRO A 162 19.84 -0.07 7.49
CA PRO A 162 21.18 0.31 6.99
C PRO A 162 21.18 1.67 6.28
N PHE A 163 20.12 2.00 5.54
CA PHE A 163 19.99 3.28 4.84
C PHE A 163 19.74 4.42 5.81
N VAL A 164 18.93 4.18 6.85
CA VAL A 164 18.70 5.16 7.92
C VAL A 164 20.00 5.45 8.68
N LEU A 165 20.79 4.43 9.01
CA LEU A 165 22.05 4.62 9.73
C LEU A 165 23.09 5.40 8.92
N ASN A 166 23.02 5.34 7.58
CA ASN A 166 23.94 6.06 6.70
C ASN A 166 23.58 7.56 6.57
N ASP A 167 22.29 7.89 6.49
CA ASP A 167 21.81 9.24 6.18
C ASP A 167 20.78 9.75 7.24
N TYR A 168 21.03 9.42 8.52
CA TYR A 168 20.11 9.79 9.60
C TYR A 168 20.09 11.30 9.87
N ILE A 169 18.91 11.90 9.82
CA ILE A 169 18.67 13.29 10.20
C ILE A 169 17.83 13.30 11.47
N VAL A 170 18.35 13.90 12.55
CA VAL A 170 17.59 13.99 13.80
C VAL A 170 16.33 14.82 13.57
N PRO A 171 15.12 14.22 13.67
CA PRO A 171 13.88 14.96 13.44
C PRO A 171 13.64 15.96 14.60
N ASP A 172 13.17 17.14 14.28
CA ASP A 172 12.65 18.06 15.28
C ASP A 172 11.34 17.54 15.90
N SER A 173 10.85 18.18 16.97
CA SER A 173 9.66 17.73 17.68
C SER A 173 8.41 17.66 16.78
N THR A 174 8.26 18.58 15.85
CA THR A 174 7.12 18.61 14.92
C THR A 174 7.25 17.48 13.89
N GLN A 175 8.44 17.29 13.33
CA GLN A 175 8.74 16.23 12.39
C GLN A 175 8.54 14.85 13.03
N LEU A 176 9.02 14.66 14.27
CA LEU A 176 8.81 13.42 15.02
C LEU A 176 7.33 13.13 15.24
N MET A 177 6.56 14.13 15.65
CA MET A 177 5.10 13.99 15.81
C MET A 177 4.43 13.59 14.49
N LEU A 178 4.80 14.20 13.38
CA LEU A 178 4.26 13.86 12.06
C LEU A 178 4.66 12.46 11.60
N LEU A 179 5.90 12.04 11.87
CA LEU A 179 6.37 10.67 11.58
C LEU A 179 5.58 9.62 12.37
N LEU A 180 5.37 9.86 13.67
CA LEU A 180 4.58 8.97 14.53
C LEU A 180 3.11 8.93 14.11
N ALA A 181 2.52 10.08 13.79
CA ALA A 181 1.15 10.16 13.28
C ALA A 181 1.01 9.39 11.95
N THR A 182 1.94 9.60 11.02
CA THR A 182 1.98 8.85 9.75
C THR A 182 2.08 7.35 10.01
N GLY A 183 2.93 6.92 10.94
CA GLY A 183 3.05 5.52 11.35
C GLY A 183 1.76 4.95 11.93
N LEU A 184 1.05 5.72 12.76
CA LEU A 184 -0.22 5.30 13.34
C LEU A 184 -1.30 5.12 12.27
N PHE A 185 -1.52 6.12 11.41
CA PHE A 185 -2.52 6.03 10.33
C PHE A 185 -2.17 4.94 9.31
N ALA A 186 -0.89 4.80 8.97
CA ALA A 186 -0.43 3.72 8.10
C ALA A 186 -0.66 2.34 8.72
N SER A 187 -0.51 2.20 10.04
CA SER A 187 -0.81 0.95 10.77
C SER A 187 -2.28 0.60 10.67
N VAL A 188 -3.17 1.56 10.93
CA VAL A 188 -4.63 1.36 10.80
C VAL A 188 -4.96 0.89 9.37
N GLY A 189 -4.43 1.55 8.34
CA GLY A 189 -4.61 1.14 6.95
C GLY A 189 -4.03 -0.25 6.66
N GLN A 190 -2.85 -0.58 7.18
CA GLN A 190 -2.20 -1.86 6.98
C GLN A 190 -2.99 -3.02 7.61
N PHE A 191 -3.50 -2.85 8.83
CA PHE A 191 -4.40 -3.82 9.45
C PHE A 191 -5.72 -3.91 8.70
N GLY A 192 -6.33 -2.77 8.37
CA GLY A 192 -7.59 -2.71 7.63
C GLY A 192 -7.54 -3.49 6.32
N ILE A 193 -6.51 -3.27 5.50
CA ILE A 193 -6.34 -3.98 4.23
C ILE A 193 -6.04 -5.46 4.46
N THR A 194 -5.26 -5.83 5.47
CA THR A 194 -4.95 -7.23 5.79
C THR A 194 -6.22 -7.99 6.21
N TYR A 195 -7.07 -7.38 7.04
CA TYR A 195 -8.37 -7.96 7.41
C TYR A 195 -9.33 -8.03 6.22
N ALA A 196 -9.37 -7.00 5.35
CA ALA A 196 -10.21 -7.02 4.16
C ALA A 196 -9.89 -8.21 3.25
N TYR A 197 -8.60 -8.44 2.96
CA TYR A 197 -8.16 -9.61 2.17
C TYR A 197 -8.33 -10.94 2.89
N LYS A 198 -8.43 -10.96 4.22
CA LYS A 198 -8.78 -12.17 4.96
C LYS A 198 -10.23 -12.58 4.73
N TYR A 199 -11.16 -11.64 4.77
CA TYR A 199 -12.59 -11.94 4.79
C TYR A 199 -13.25 -11.93 3.41
N SER A 200 -12.70 -11.23 2.41
CA SER A 200 -13.28 -11.13 1.07
C SER A 200 -12.30 -11.55 -0.03
N LYS A 201 -12.82 -11.80 -1.23
CA LYS A 201 -11.99 -12.15 -2.40
C LYS A 201 -11.04 -11.00 -2.76
N ALA A 202 -9.87 -11.34 -3.28
CA ALA A 202 -8.89 -10.33 -3.69
C ALA A 202 -9.43 -9.45 -4.82
N THR A 203 -10.20 -10.03 -5.75
CA THR A 203 -10.86 -9.33 -6.85
C THR A 203 -11.90 -8.31 -6.38
N GLU A 204 -12.60 -8.57 -5.28
CA GLU A 204 -13.59 -7.67 -4.69
C GLU A 204 -12.92 -6.53 -3.91
N VAL A 205 -11.98 -6.88 -3.01
CA VAL A 205 -11.28 -5.92 -2.14
C VAL A 205 -10.49 -4.91 -2.95
N SER A 206 -9.88 -5.34 -4.07
CA SER A 206 -9.00 -4.48 -4.87
C SER A 206 -9.71 -3.24 -5.42
N ILE A 207 -11.02 -3.34 -5.74
CA ILE A 207 -11.82 -2.22 -6.23
C ILE A 207 -11.92 -1.11 -5.18
N TYR A 208 -12.03 -1.46 -3.90
CA TYR A 208 -12.13 -0.47 -2.82
C TYR A 208 -10.87 0.39 -2.62
N ASN A 209 -9.73 0.01 -3.23
CA ASN A 209 -8.52 0.86 -3.23
C ASN A 209 -8.75 2.21 -3.95
N TYR A 210 -9.75 2.30 -4.82
CA TYR A 210 -10.12 3.56 -5.45
C TYR A 210 -10.83 4.53 -4.48
N SER A 211 -11.41 4.05 -3.38
CA SER A 211 -12.03 4.91 -2.37
C SER A 211 -11.05 5.94 -1.77
N ALA A 212 -9.74 5.63 -1.80
CA ALA A 212 -8.73 6.58 -1.37
C ALA A 212 -8.75 7.90 -2.15
N ILE A 213 -9.23 7.91 -3.41
CA ILE A 213 -9.39 9.11 -4.22
C ILE A 213 -10.51 9.98 -3.62
N VAL A 214 -11.65 9.35 -3.31
CA VAL A 214 -12.81 10.04 -2.70
C VAL A 214 -12.41 10.66 -1.36
N PHE A 215 -11.74 9.89 -0.50
CA PHE A 215 -11.21 10.42 0.77
C PHE A 215 -10.17 11.52 0.55
N GLY A 216 -9.32 11.40 -0.48
CA GLY A 216 -8.36 12.45 -0.85
C GLY A 216 -9.04 13.76 -1.20
N ILE A 217 -10.11 13.74 -2.00
CA ILE A 217 -10.90 14.93 -2.35
C ILE A 217 -11.52 15.55 -1.09
N ILE A 218 -12.15 14.72 -0.23
CA ILE A 218 -12.79 15.19 1.01
C ILE A 218 -11.76 15.85 1.93
N LEU A 219 -10.60 15.23 2.13
CA LEU A 219 -9.55 15.78 2.97
C LEU A 219 -8.91 17.03 2.37
N GLY A 220 -8.71 17.06 1.04
CA GLY A 220 -8.25 18.24 0.31
C GLY A 220 -9.19 19.44 0.51
N PHE A 221 -10.49 19.19 0.42
CA PHE A 221 -11.49 20.24 0.70
C PHE A 221 -11.47 20.72 2.15
N ILE A 222 -11.41 19.78 3.13
CA ILE A 222 -11.48 20.15 4.56
C ILE A 222 -10.22 20.87 5.04
N PHE A 223 -9.04 20.37 4.67
CA PHE A 223 -7.77 20.87 5.22
C PHE A 223 -7.05 21.89 4.37
N PHE A 224 -7.25 21.84 3.05
CA PHE A 224 -6.56 22.72 2.09
C PHE A 224 -7.51 23.66 1.35
N HIS A 225 -8.82 23.57 1.59
CA HIS A 225 -9.87 24.36 0.90
C HIS A 225 -9.84 24.17 -0.63
N GLU A 226 -9.38 23.02 -1.10
CA GLU A 226 -9.36 22.65 -2.51
C GLU A 226 -10.79 22.33 -2.97
N ILE A 227 -11.33 23.11 -3.93
CA ILE A 227 -12.66 22.87 -4.48
C ILE A 227 -12.51 21.93 -5.68
N PRO A 228 -13.11 20.73 -5.64
CA PRO A 228 -13.07 19.83 -6.78
C PRO A 228 -13.80 20.46 -7.97
N ASP A 229 -13.22 20.37 -9.15
CA ASP A 229 -13.86 20.84 -10.37
C ASP A 229 -14.89 19.83 -10.91
N MET A 230 -15.59 20.21 -11.99
CA MET A 230 -16.66 19.38 -12.56
C MET A 230 -16.18 17.99 -13.01
N LEU A 231 -14.95 17.85 -13.53
CA LEU A 231 -14.40 16.56 -13.94
C LEU A 231 -14.12 15.67 -12.73
N SER A 232 -13.62 16.25 -11.63
CA SER A 232 -13.38 15.55 -10.38
C SER A 232 -14.68 15.09 -9.70
N LEU A 233 -15.78 15.82 -9.90
CA LEU A 233 -17.10 15.41 -9.38
C LEU A 233 -17.75 14.29 -10.21
N LEU A 234 -17.41 14.20 -11.50
CA LEU A 234 -17.93 13.16 -12.40
C LEU A 234 -17.15 11.84 -12.28
N GLY A 235 -15.87 11.88 -11.89
CA GLY A 235 -14.98 10.73 -11.72
C GLY A 235 -15.15 10.06 -10.38
#